data_b8fbd6a5ef76a07325f9c2ef3d1249d9
#
_entry.id   b8fbd6a5ef76a07325f9c2ef3d1249d9
#
_cell.length_a   1.000
_cell.length_b   1.000
_cell.length_c   1.000
_cell.angle_alpha   90.00
_cell.angle_beta   90.00
_cell.angle_gamma   90.00
#
_symmetry.space_group_name_H-M   'P 1'
#
loop_
_entity.id
_entity.type
_entity.pdbx_description
1 polymer ?
#
loop_
_entity_poly.entity_id
_entity_poly.type
_entity_poly.pdbx_seq_one_letter_code
_entity_poly.pdbx_strand_id
1 'polypeptide(L)'
;MTLPQIIVDLLTLLFDLAVPAAICTMVLAGIALRQEGGVNFQTGGKFQRWLLWSVILLTLPQFLSWFAAQGITMPAQGGGIGNAWVASLQTSFSGFVSNVVVAKLIPILAAFCVLKAALDAAEGQSPLASIIAGLFLLSVSGTVQLMQSWNSGSEFATTDMLTSAWNFLAGTILPEAAGLAIVGAIFNYARHRPFMPLVGTGLAFLSVSAIWQLIQAMAG
;
A
#
# COMPACT_ATOMS: atom_id res chain seq x y z
N MET A 1 -31.07 -3.24 25.27
CA MET A 1 -30.19 -4.31 25.78
C MET A 1 -28.75 -3.80 25.66
N THR A 2 -28.04 -3.63 26.76
CA THR A 2 -26.62 -3.25 26.75
C THR A 2 -25.80 -4.51 26.46
N LEU A 3 -24.96 -4.47 25.43
CA LEU A 3 -24.01 -5.54 25.13
C LEU A 3 -23.04 -5.71 26.31
N PRO A 4 -22.68 -6.95 26.68
CA PRO A 4 -21.64 -7.17 27.68
C PRO A 4 -20.35 -6.45 27.29
N GLN A 5 -19.69 -5.78 28.26
CA GLN A 5 -18.50 -4.96 27.99
C GLN A 5 -17.41 -5.69 27.22
N ILE A 6 -17.22 -6.99 27.49
CA ILE A 6 -16.22 -7.81 26.79
C ILE A 6 -16.49 -7.92 25.28
N ILE A 7 -17.78 -7.95 24.87
CA ILE A 7 -18.15 -7.99 23.45
C ILE A 7 -17.84 -6.64 22.79
N VAL A 8 -18.12 -5.53 23.48
CA VAL A 8 -17.79 -4.18 23.02
C VAL A 8 -16.28 -4.04 22.86
N ASP A 9 -15.50 -4.47 23.85
CA ASP A 9 -14.03 -4.43 23.83
C ASP A 9 -13.44 -5.27 22.68
N LEU A 10 -13.98 -6.48 22.44
CA LEU A 10 -13.54 -7.33 21.33
C LEU A 10 -13.90 -6.76 19.96
N LEU A 11 -15.06 -6.15 19.80
CA LEU A 11 -15.44 -5.46 18.57
C LEU A 11 -14.54 -4.24 18.33
N THR A 12 -14.28 -3.45 19.36
CA THR A 12 -13.35 -2.31 19.28
C THR A 12 -11.96 -2.78 18.88
N LEU A 13 -11.46 -3.87 19.49
CA LEU A 13 -10.18 -4.48 19.12
C LEU A 13 -10.16 -4.88 17.62
N LEU A 14 -11.23 -5.54 17.15
CA LEU A 14 -11.32 -5.97 15.74
C LEU A 14 -11.23 -4.77 14.78
N PHE A 15 -11.86 -3.66 15.12
CA PHE A 15 -11.83 -2.43 14.32
C PHE A 15 -10.45 -1.76 14.35
N ASP A 16 -9.84 -1.68 15.51
CA ASP A 16 -8.52 -1.09 15.66
C ASP A 16 -7.42 -1.93 15.01
N LEU A 17 -7.63 -3.24 14.91
CA LEU A 17 -6.73 -4.16 14.20
C LEU A 17 -6.96 -4.20 12.68
N ALA A 18 -8.04 -3.61 12.16
CA ALA A 18 -8.36 -3.67 10.74
C ALA A 18 -7.24 -3.04 9.87
N VAL A 19 -6.72 -1.87 10.26
CA VAL A 19 -5.63 -1.19 9.52
C VAL A 19 -4.32 -1.99 9.60
N PRO A 20 -3.81 -2.41 10.76
CA PRO A 20 -2.63 -3.27 10.84
C PRO A 20 -2.79 -4.59 10.06
N ALA A 21 -3.96 -5.22 10.12
CA ALA A 21 -4.24 -6.44 9.35
C ALA A 21 -4.23 -6.18 7.84
N ALA A 22 -4.76 -5.04 7.39
CA ALA A 22 -4.72 -4.63 6.00
C ALA A 22 -3.28 -4.46 5.48
N ILE A 23 -2.39 -3.89 6.29
CA ILE A 23 -0.95 -3.79 5.94
C ILE A 23 -0.37 -5.19 5.73
N CYS A 24 -0.64 -6.13 6.64
CA CYS A 24 -0.17 -7.50 6.49
C CYS A 24 -0.71 -8.16 5.22
N THR A 25 -1.99 -7.98 4.89
CA THR A 25 -2.58 -8.53 3.65
C THR A 25 -2.00 -7.87 2.40
N MET A 26 -1.66 -6.57 2.42
CA MET A 26 -0.94 -5.92 1.33
C MET A 26 0.47 -6.50 1.12
N VAL A 27 1.20 -6.75 2.18
CA VAL A 27 2.52 -7.41 2.08
C VAL A 27 2.39 -8.79 1.45
N LEU A 28 1.38 -9.58 1.87
CA LEU A 28 1.09 -10.88 1.27
C LEU A 28 0.69 -10.76 -0.21
N ALA A 29 -0.05 -9.71 -0.59
CA ALA A 29 -0.36 -9.41 -1.98
C ALA A 29 0.91 -9.13 -2.78
N GLY A 30 1.84 -8.33 -2.27
CA GLY A 30 3.13 -8.05 -2.92
C GLY A 30 3.97 -9.32 -3.13
N ILE A 31 4.02 -10.21 -2.14
CA ILE A 31 4.70 -11.50 -2.25
C ILE A 31 4.01 -12.40 -3.30
N ALA A 32 2.67 -12.46 -3.28
CA ALA A 32 1.89 -13.24 -4.23
C ALA A 32 2.08 -12.73 -5.67
N LEU A 33 2.09 -11.41 -5.86
CA LEU A 33 2.33 -10.77 -7.16
C LEU A 33 3.63 -11.23 -7.80
N ARG A 34 4.69 -11.33 -6.99
CA ARG A 34 5.98 -11.84 -7.45
C ARG A 34 5.91 -13.33 -7.81
N GLN A 35 5.21 -14.14 -6.99
CA GLN A 35 5.10 -15.60 -7.22
C GLN A 35 4.30 -15.92 -8.49
N GLU A 36 3.33 -15.10 -8.84
CA GLU A 36 2.48 -15.27 -10.03
C GLU A 36 3.11 -14.75 -11.32
N GLY A 37 4.33 -14.20 -11.26
CA GLY A 37 5.06 -13.73 -12.44
C GLY A 37 4.54 -12.39 -12.99
N GLY A 38 3.80 -11.63 -12.22
CA GLY A 38 3.26 -10.32 -12.58
C GLY A 38 1.75 -10.20 -12.39
N VAL A 39 1.20 -9.07 -12.82
CA VAL A 39 -0.24 -8.79 -12.72
C VAL A 39 -1.00 -9.66 -13.73
N ASN A 40 -1.45 -10.80 -13.29
CA ASN A 40 -2.33 -11.66 -14.07
C ASN A 40 -3.77 -11.32 -13.67
N PHE A 41 -4.50 -10.61 -14.54
CA PHE A 41 -5.91 -10.23 -14.32
C PHE A 41 -6.89 -11.41 -14.48
N GLN A 42 -6.38 -12.64 -14.54
CA GLN A 42 -7.25 -13.81 -14.48
C GLN A 42 -7.94 -13.86 -13.11
N THR A 43 -9.26 -13.86 -13.14
CA THR A 43 -10.12 -13.96 -11.95
C THR A 43 -9.72 -15.15 -11.08
N GLY A 44 -9.21 -14.88 -9.88
CA GLY A 44 -8.89 -15.91 -8.88
C GLY A 44 -7.43 -16.01 -8.46
N GLY A 45 -6.53 -15.15 -8.92
CA GLY A 45 -5.14 -15.11 -8.48
C GLY A 45 -4.99 -14.82 -6.98
N LYS A 46 -3.91 -15.34 -6.38
CA LYS A 46 -3.60 -15.09 -4.95
C LYS A 46 -3.43 -13.61 -4.67
N PHE A 47 -2.79 -12.88 -5.61
CA PHE A 47 -2.61 -11.43 -5.52
C PHE A 47 -3.94 -10.71 -5.38
N GLN A 48 -4.92 -10.97 -6.27
CA GLN A 48 -6.22 -10.33 -6.25
C GLN A 48 -6.99 -10.63 -4.95
N ARG A 49 -6.90 -11.86 -4.44
CA ARG A 49 -7.55 -12.24 -3.18
C ARG A 49 -6.98 -11.44 -2.00
N TRP A 50 -5.67 -11.33 -1.88
CA TRP A 50 -5.04 -10.58 -0.80
C TRP A 50 -5.28 -9.08 -0.91
N LEU A 51 -5.25 -8.55 -2.14
CA LEU A 51 -5.57 -7.15 -2.42
C LEU A 51 -7.03 -6.83 -2.03
N LEU A 52 -7.99 -7.68 -2.42
CA LEU A 52 -9.40 -7.51 -2.07
C LEU A 52 -9.59 -7.51 -0.55
N TRP A 53 -8.96 -8.44 0.17
CA TRP A 53 -9.01 -8.45 1.63
C TRP A 53 -8.42 -7.19 2.25
N SER A 54 -7.32 -6.66 1.69
CA SER A 54 -6.72 -5.42 2.20
C SER A 54 -7.67 -4.23 2.02
N VAL A 55 -8.33 -4.13 0.87
CA VAL A 55 -9.32 -3.07 0.61
C VAL A 55 -10.51 -3.19 1.55
N ILE A 56 -11.05 -4.40 1.75
CA ILE A 56 -12.17 -4.63 2.69
C ILE A 56 -11.77 -4.21 4.10
N LEU A 57 -10.59 -4.61 4.58
CA LEU A 57 -10.12 -4.27 5.92
C LEU A 57 -9.89 -2.77 6.10
N LEU A 58 -9.37 -2.08 5.07
CA LEU A 58 -9.14 -0.63 5.11
C LEU A 58 -10.45 0.17 5.06
N THR A 59 -11.45 -0.32 4.34
CA THR A 59 -12.76 0.36 4.23
C THR A 59 -13.72 -0.01 5.37
N LEU A 60 -13.41 -1.06 6.14
CA LEU A 60 -14.26 -1.54 7.22
C LEU A 60 -14.61 -0.45 8.26
N PRO A 61 -13.67 0.37 8.77
CA PRO A 61 -13.98 1.42 9.72
C PRO A 61 -14.96 2.46 9.17
N GLN A 62 -14.79 2.86 7.91
CA GLN A 62 -15.67 3.85 7.26
C GLN A 62 -17.07 3.27 7.01
N PHE A 63 -17.14 2.01 6.59
CA PHE A 63 -18.39 1.31 6.39
C PHE A 63 -19.21 1.24 7.69
N LEU A 64 -18.54 0.96 8.80
CA LEU A 64 -19.17 0.90 10.12
C LEU A 64 -19.57 2.27 10.66
N SER A 65 -18.78 3.31 10.41
CA SER A 65 -19.15 4.69 10.76
C SER A 65 -20.41 5.13 10.01
N TRP A 66 -20.57 4.71 8.76
CA TRP A 66 -21.79 4.93 7.98
C TRP A 66 -23.00 4.23 8.61
N PHE A 67 -22.88 2.99 9.08
CA PHE A 67 -23.96 2.30 9.82
C PHE A 67 -24.30 3.01 11.13
N ALA A 68 -23.30 3.52 11.85
CA ALA A 68 -23.52 4.29 13.06
C ALA A 68 -24.33 5.57 12.78
N ALA A 69 -24.07 6.23 11.65
CA ALA A 69 -24.84 7.39 11.20
C ALA A 69 -26.33 7.06 10.87
N GLN A 70 -26.62 5.79 10.54
CA GLN A 70 -27.99 5.28 10.31
C GLN A 70 -28.71 4.87 11.64
N GLY A 71 -28.10 5.19 12.79
CA GLY A 71 -28.70 4.89 14.10
C GLY A 71 -28.46 3.48 14.63
N ILE A 72 -27.60 2.68 13.98
CA ILE A 72 -27.16 1.39 14.46
C ILE A 72 -26.04 1.63 15.47
N THR A 73 -26.25 1.30 16.75
CA THR A 73 -25.23 1.45 17.80
C THR A 73 -24.07 0.49 17.54
N MET A 74 -23.01 1.02 16.95
CA MET A 74 -21.72 0.34 16.76
C MET A 74 -20.69 0.92 17.74
N PRO A 75 -19.73 0.11 18.25
CA PRO A 75 -18.60 0.64 18.99
C PRO A 75 -17.84 1.63 18.12
N ALA A 76 -17.45 2.78 18.69
CA ALA A 76 -16.65 3.77 17.97
C ALA A 76 -15.22 3.26 17.78
N GLN A 77 -14.64 3.50 16.58
CA GLN A 77 -13.22 3.29 16.36
C GLN A 77 -12.40 4.19 17.30
N GLY A 78 -11.39 3.65 17.97
CA GLY A 78 -10.66 4.38 19.01
C GLY A 78 -11.40 4.53 20.32
N GLY A 79 -12.54 3.84 20.51
CA GLY A 79 -13.21 3.71 21.79
C GLY A 79 -12.28 3.08 22.81
N GLY A 80 -12.27 3.60 24.05
CA GLY A 80 -11.42 3.04 25.10
C GLY A 80 -11.76 1.56 25.36
N ILE A 81 -10.76 0.70 25.25
CA ILE A 81 -10.89 -0.72 25.63
C ILE A 81 -10.81 -0.82 27.14
N GLY A 82 -11.90 -1.27 27.78
CA GLY A 82 -11.98 -1.37 29.24
C GLY A 82 -11.08 -2.47 29.81
N ASN A 83 -10.82 -3.53 29.06
CA ASN A 83 -9.99 -4.65 29.50
C ASN A 83 -8.52 -4.45 29.16
N ALA A 84 -7.67 -4.33 30.18
CA ALA A 84 -6.25 -4.08 30.04
C ALA A 84 -5.49 -5.10 29.14
N TRP A 85 -5.85 -6.36 29.18
CA TRP A 85 -5.24 -7.40 28.34
C TRP A 85 -5.59 -7.23 26.87
N VAL A 86 -6.81 -6.79 26.53
CA VAL A 86 -7.25 -6.52 25.15
C VAL A 86 -6.50 -5.30 24.62
N ALA A 87 -6.38 -4.23 25.42
CA ALA A 87 -5.62 -3.03 25.07
C ALA A 87 -4.11 -3.34 24.86
N SER A 88 -3.53 -4.21 25.71
CA SER A 88 -2.16 -4.67 25.55
C SER A 88 -1.93 -5.45 24.26
N LEU A 89 -2.90 -6.29 23.87
CA LEU A 89 -2.85 -7.07 22.63
C LEU A 89 -2.93 -6.16 21.39
N GLN A 90 -3.83 -5.17 21.38
CA GLN A 90 -3.93 -4.13 20.36
C GLN A 90 -2.62 -3.37 20.19
N THR A 91 -2.07 -2.87 21.30
CA THR A 91 -0.81 -2.11 21.28
C THR A 91 0.34 -2.95 20.78
N SER A 92 0.45 -4.20 21.24
CA SER A 92 1.51 -5.13 20.85
C SER A 92 1.44 -5.47 19.36
N PHE A 93 0.24 -5.74 18.84
CA PHE A 93 0.06 -6.07 17.43
C PHE A 93 0.30 -4.85 16.53
N SER A 94 -0.25 -3.70 16.87
CA SER A 94 -0.01 -2.46 16.12
C SER A 94 1.47 -2.08 16.14
N GLY A 95 2.14 -2.21 17.29
CA GLY A 95 3.58 -2.00 17.43
C GLY A 95 4.40 -3.01 16.61
N PHE A 96 4.02 -4.28 16.59
CA PHE A 96 4.65 -5.27 15.72
C PHE A 96 4.51 -4.90 14.25
N VAL A 97 3.32 -4.55 13.81
CA VAL A 97 3.10 -4.19 12.39
C VAL A 97 3.89 -2.94 12.01
N SER A 98 3.87 -1.89 12.81
CA SER A 98 4.58 -0.65 12.50
C SER A 98 6.11 -0.81 12.56
N ASN A 99 6.63 -1.41 13.64
CA ASN A 99 8.08 -1.46 13.90
C ASN A 99 8.80 -2.63 13.21
N VAL A 100 8.09 -3.73 12.93
CA VAL A 100 8.70 -4.90 12.29
C VAL A 100 8.24 -5.02 10.84
N VAL A 101 6.94 -5.04 10.57
CA VAL A 101 6.44 -5.25 9.21
C VAL A 101 6.75 -4.04 8.33
N VAL A 102 6.30 -2.85 8.72
CA VAL A 102 6.46 -1.63 7.90
C VAL A 102 7.91 -1.16 7.89
N ALA A 103 8.55 -1.03 9.06
CA ALA A 103 9.87 -0.43 9.16
C ALA A 103 11.02 -1.34 8.71
N LYS A 104 10.85 -2.67 8.78
CA LYS A 104 11.93 -3.63 8.48
C LYS A 104 11.58 -4.59 7.36
N LEU A 105 10.46 -5.30 7.46
CA LEU A 105 10.12 -6.39 6.56
C LEU A 105 9.80 -5.89 5.14
N ILE A 106 9.04 -4.82 5.01
CA ILE A 106 8.72 -4.23 3.70
C ILE A 106 9.96 -3.78 2.94
N PRO A 107 10.89 -2.97 3.51
CA PRO A 107 12.12 -2.58 2.83
C PRO A 107 13.01 -3.77 2.46
N ILE A 108 13.13 -4.78 3.34
CA ILE A 108 13.92 -5.99 3.05
C ILE A 108 13.32 -6.77 1.88
N LEU A 109 11.99 -6.95 1.85
CA LEU A 109 11.32 -7.64 0.76
C LEU A 109 11.42 -6.86 -0.54
N ALA A 110 11.28 -5.54 -0.50
CA ALA A 110 11.44 -4.67 -1.67
C ALA A 110 12.87 -4.75 -2.21
N ALA A 111 13.89 -4.65 -1.36
CA ALA A 111 15.29 -4.81 -1.74
C ALA A 111 15.55 -6.20 -2.37
N PHE A 112 14.97 -7.26 -1.79
CA PHE A 112 15.05 -8.60 -2.36
C PHE A 112 14.38 -8.70 -3.75
N CYS A 113 13.24 -8.02 -3.97
CA CYS A 113 12.61 -7.95 -5.28
C CYS A 113 13.50 -7.22 -6.30
N VAL A 114 14.15 -6.12 -5.91
CA VAL A 114 15.10 -5.40 -6.77
C VAL A 114 16.30 -6.27 -7.13
N LEU A 115 16.90 -6.94 -6.14
CA LEU A 115 18.00 -7.87 -6.37
C LEU A 115 17.60 -9.01 -7.32
N LYS A 116 16.42 -9.59 -7.09
CA LYS A 116 15.89 -10.65 -7.97
C LYS A 116 15.62 -10.13 -9.38
N ALA A 117 15.12 -8.92 -9.54
CA ALA A 117 14.94 -8.27 -10.85
C ALA A 117 16.28 -8.15 -11.60
N ALA A 118 17.33 -7.76 -10.88
CA ALA A 118 18.68 -7.70 -11.46
C ALA A 118 19.19 -9.08 -11.90
N LEU A 119 18.95 -10.12 -11.10
CA LEU A 119 19.30 -11.51 -11.44
C LEU A 119 18.48 -12.04 -12.63
N ASP A 120 17.17 -11.84 -12.64
CA ASP A 120 16.28 -12.23 -13.76
C ASP A 120 16.72 -11.56 -15.07
N ALA A 121 17.05 -10.26 -15.01
CA ALA A 121 17.64 -9.54 -16.13
C ALA A 121 19.01 -10.14 -16.52
N ALA A 122 19.79 -10.63 -15.52
CA ALA A 122 21.06 -11.29 -15.73
C ALA A 122 20.92 -12.61 -16.50
N GLU A 123 19.91 -13.39 -16.19
CA GLU A 123 19.61 -14.67 -16.81
C GLU A 123 18.82 -14.53 -18.12
N GLY A 124 18.48 -13.31 -18.53
CA GLY A 124 17.70 -13.06 -19.75
C GLY A 124 16.20 -13.24 -19.57
N GLN A 125 15.75 -13.42 -18.33
CA GLN A 125 14.32 -13.50 -17.99
C GLN A 125 13.73 -12.09 -17.84
N SER A 126 12.39 -11.98 -17.87
CA SER A 126 11.71 -10.69 -17.68
C SER A 126 11.77 -10.25 -16.21
N PRO A 127 12.39 -9.12 -15.87
CA PRO A 127 12.47 -8.61 -14.50
C PRO A 127 11.18 -7.93 -14.04
N LEU A 128 10.19 -7.77 -14.94
CA LEU A 128 8.99 -6.94 -14.72
C LEU A 128 8.21 -7.34 -13.47
N ALA A 129 7.98 -8.63 -13.27
CA ALA A 129 7.22 -9.13 -12.11
C ALA A 129 7.89 -8.75 -10.78
N SER A 130 9.21 -8.89 -10.70
CA SER A 130 9.98 -8.55 -9.51
C SER A 130 10.02 -7.03 -9.28
N ILE A 131 10.12 -6.23 -10.34
CA ILE A 131 10.08 -4.76 -10.26
C ILE A 131 8.71 -4.29 -9.75
N ILE A 132 7.61 -4.78 -10.35
CA ILE A 132 6.26 -4.39 -9.97
C ILE A 132 5.97 -4.80 -8.52
N ALA A 133 6.40 -6.00 -8.11
CA ALA A 133 6.22 -6.44 -6.73
C ALA A 133 7.04 -5.58 -5.74
N GLY A 134 8.25 -5.19 -6.07
CA GLY A 134 9.08 -4.29 -5.27
C GLY A 134 8.44 -2.91 -5.11
N LEU A 135 7.97 -2.31 -6.21
CA LEU A 135 7.25 -1.03 -6.19
C LEU A 135 5.96 -1.12 -5.37
N PHE A 136 5.19 -2.19 -5.55
CA PHE A 136 3.98 -2.41 -4.78
C PHE A 136 4.27 -2.48 -3.27
N LEU A 137 5.31 -3.21 -2.88
CA LEU A 137 5.72 -3.31 -1.47
C LEU A 137 6.14 -1.94 -0.91
N LEU A 138 6.94 -1.16 -1.64
CA LEU A 138 7.34 0.19 -1.21
C LEU A 138 6.14 1.13 -1.09
N SER A 139 5.11 0.96 -1.94
CA SER A 139 3.91 1.78 -1.90
C SER A 139 2.96 1.47 -0.73
N VAL A 140 3.13 0.34 -0.04
CA VAL A 140 2.21 -0.10 1.03
C VAL A 140 2.07 0.94 2.14
N SER A 141 3.19 1.49 2.63
CA SER A 141 3.17 2.50 3.69
C SER A 141 2.48 3.79 3.25
N GLY A 142 2.72 4.24 2.01
CA GLY A 142 2.08 5.41 1.43
C GLY A 142 0.57 5.20 1.19
N THR A 143 0.19 4.03 0.72
CA THR A 143 -1.23 3.69 0.50
C THR A 143 -2.01 3.73 1.82
N VAL A 144 -1.42 3.25 2.91
CA VAL A 144 -2.04 3.30 4.24
C VAL A 144 -2.20 4.74 4.73
N GLN A 145 -1.16 5.58 4.58
CA GLN A 145 -1.23 6.99 4.94
C GLN A 145 -2.30 7.73 4.12
N LEU A 146 -2.36 7.45 2.83
CA LEU A 146 -3.35 8.00 1.91
C LEU A 146 -4.77 7.63 2.34
N MET A 147 -5.03 6.37 2.67
CA MET A 147 -6.35 5.92 3.12
C MET A 147 -6.72 6.47 4.51
N GLN A 148 -5.75 6.67 5.39
CA GLN A 148 -5.99 7.34 6.67
C GLN A 148 -6.36 8.83 6.49
N SER A 149 -5.79 9.52 5.50
CA SER A 149 -6.13 10.90 5.18
C SER A 149 -7.56 11.06 4.66
N TRP A 150 -8.14 10.01 4.06
CA TRP A 150 -9.54 10.03 3.61
C TRP A 150 -10.55 10.10 4.76
N ASN A 151 -10.15 9.77 5.97
CA ASN A 151 -11.00 9.80 7.16
C ASN A 151 -11.10 11.19 7.82
N SER A 152 -10.52 12.22 7.22
CA SER A 152 -10.46 13.57 7.81
C SER A 152 -11.74 14.43 7.67
N GLY A 153 -12.86 13.85 7.23
CA GLY A 153 -14.21 14.43 7.41
C GLY A 153 -14.54 15.65 6.56
N SER A 154 -13.87 15.88 5.42
CA SER A 154 -14.22 16.97 4.51
C SER A 154 -15.44 16.65 3.64
N GLU A 155 -16.30 17.63 3.36
CA GLU A 155 -17.47 17.49 2.50
C GLU A 155 -17.13 17.07 1.04
N PHE A 156 -15.85 17.18 0.65
CA PHE A 156 -15.32 16.86 -0.69
C PHE A 156 -14.39 15.63 -0.70
N ALA A 157 -14.65 14.65 0.15
CA ALA A 157 -13.82 13.47 0.34
C ALA A 157 -13.38 12.75 -0.97
N THR A 158 -14.22 12.74 -2.00
CA THR A 158 -13.90 12.11 -3.29
C THR A 158 -12.86 12.88 -4.10
N THR A 159 -12.90 14.21 -4.08
CA THR A 159 -11.92 15.06 -4.78
C THR A 159 -10.58 15.05 -4.06
N ASP A 160 -10.60 15.12 -2.73
CA ASP A 160 -9.40 15.03 -1.89
C ASP A 160 -8.74 13.65 -2.01
N MET A 161 -9.55 12.60 -2.11
CA MET A 161 -9.12 11.23 -2.35
C MET A 161 -8.37 11.11 -3.68
N LEU A 162 -8.94 11.64 -4.77
CA LEU A 162 -8.34 11.56 -6.09
C LEU A 162 -7.05 12.39 -6.15
N THR A 163 -7.06 13.58 -5.58
CA THR A 163 -5.90 14.47 -5.49
C THR A 163 -4.78 13.84 -4.65
N SER A 164 -5.11 13.26 -3.50
CA SER A 164 -4.14 12.58 -2.64
C SER A 164 -3.56 11.34 -3.29
N ALA A 165 -4.39 10.53 -4.00
CA ALA A 165 -3.93 9.38 -4.76
C ALA A 165 -2.99 9.79 -5.89
N TRP A 166 -3.31 10.89 -6.58
CA TRP A 166 -2.47 11.42 -7.64
C TRP A 166 -1.18 12.02 -7.10
N ASN A 167 -1.23 12.74 -5.98
CA ASN A 167 -0.04 13.27 -5.30
C ASN A 167 0.93 12.16 -4.91
N PHE A 168 0.40 11.08 -4.36
CA PHE A 168 1.20 9.90 -4.02
C PHE A 168 1.80 9.23 -5.26
N LEU A 169 1.00 9.04 -6.31
CA LEU A 169 1.47 8.47 -7.58
C LEU A 169 2.57 9.33 -8.19
N ALA A 170 2.32 10.62 -8.37
CA ALA A 170 3.23 11.55 -9.03
C ALA A 170 4.43 11.92 -8.17
N GLY A 171 4.26 12.03 -6.85
CA GLY A 171 5.32 12.45 -5.92
C GLY A 171 6.22 11.32 -5.44
N THR A 172 5.74 10.09 -5.40
CA THR A 172 6.48 8.95 -4.84
C THR A 172 6.70 7.84 -5.87
N ILE A 173 5.64 7.29 -6.44
CA ILE A 173 5.74 6.10 -7.30
C ILE A 173 6.45 6.39 -8.62
N LEU A 174 6.11 7.49 -9.29
CA LEU A 174 6.71 7.80 -10.59
C LEU A 174 8.22 8.08 -10.52
N PRO A 175 8.75 8.86 -9.55
CA PRO A 175 10.19 9.02 -9.38
C PRO A 175 10.92 7.72 -9.06
N GLU A 176 10.35 6.85 -8.21
CA GLU A 176 10.94 5.55 -7.89
C GLU A 176 10.96 4.64 -9.12
N ALA A 177 9.84 4.58 -9.87
CA ALA A 177 9.76 3.83 -11.12
C ALA A 177 10.75 4.34 -12.17
N ALA A 178 10.97 5.65 -12.25
CA ALA A 178 11.98 6.26 -13.11
C ALA A 178 13.40 5.83 -12.71
N GLY A 179 13.70 5.84 -11.41
CA GLY A 179 14.97 5.36 -10.88
C GLY A 179 15.24 3.90 -11.27
N LEU A 180 14.25 3.03 -11.10
CA LEU A 180 14.34 1.62 -11.50
C LEU A 180 14.50 1.44 -13.02
N ALA A 181 13.82 2.24 -13.82
CA ALA A 181 13.97 2.22 -15.27
C ALA A 181 15.40 2.61 -15.70
N ILE A 182 16.00 3.61 -15.04
CA ILE A 182 17.39 4.03 -15.29
C ILE A 182 18.37 2.91 -14.89
N VAL A 183 18.18 2.30 -13.72
CA VAL A 183 18.99 1.15 -13.28
C VAL A 183 18.87 0.00 -14.29
N GLY A 184 17.65 -0.31 -14.75
CA GLY A 184 17.42 -1.32 -15.80
C GLY A 184 18.12 -0.95 -17.12
N ALA A 185 18.15 0.34 -17.49
CA ALA A 185 18.86 0.81 -18.68
C ALA A 185 20.39 0.58 -18.56
N ILE A 186 20.97 0.84 -17.39
CA ILE A 186 22.41 0.61 -17.13
C ILE A 186 22.73 -0.90 -17.27
N PHE A 187 21.89 -1.77 -16.72
CA PHE A 187 22.07 -3.23 -16.87
C PHE A 187 21.96 -3.68 -18.33
N ASN A 188 20.98 -3.17 -19.08
CA ASN A 188 20.83 -3.47 -20.51
C ASN A 188 22.03 -2.97 -21.32
N TYR A 189 22.53 -1.77 -21.02
CA TYR A 189 23.73 -1.23 -21.64
C TYR A 189 24.95 -2.13 -21.40
N ALA A 190 25.19 -2.51 -20.15
CA ALA A 190 26.29 -3.41 -19.79
C ALA A 190 26.23 -4.78 -20.50
N ARG A 191 25.03 -5.18 -20.96
CA ARG A 191 24.78 -6.44 -21.67
C ARG A 191 24.65 -6.30 -23.18
N HIS A 192 24.96 -5.13 -23.73
CA HIS A 192 24.80 -4.83 -25.16
C HIS A 192 23.36 -5.06 -25.67
N ARG A 193 22.34 -4.89 -24.78
CA ARG A 193 20.92 -4.94 -25.12
C ARG A 193 20.36 -3.52 -25.36
N PRO A 194 19.24 -3.37 -26.07
CA PRO A 194 18.62 -2.07 -26.28
C PRO A 194 18.20 -1.44 -24.94
N PHE A 195 18.84 -0.35 -24.55
CA PHE A 195 18.59 0.36 -23.29
C PHE A 195 17.75 1.64 -23.47
N MET A 196 17.69 2.19 -24.70
CA MET A 196 16.98 3.43 -25.00
C MET A 196 15.50 3.43 -24.61
N PRO A 197 14.70 2.33 -24.77
CA PRO A 197 13.31 2.31 -24.32
C PRO A 197 13.18 2.53 -22.81
N LEU A 198 14.10 1.96 -22.02
CA LEU A 198 14.07 2.13 -20.55
C LEU A 198 14.48 3.55 -20.13
N VAL A 199 15.45 4.16 -20.81
CA VAL A 199 15.81 5.57 -20.60
C VAL A 199 14.60 6.47 -20.93
N GLY A 200 13.96 6.25 -22.07
CA GLY A 200 12.77 6.98 -22.48
C GLY A 200 11.62 6.85 -21.46
N THR A 201 11.38 5.63 -20.94
CA THR A 201 10.36 5.39 -19.91
C THR A 201 10.71 6.11 -18.59
N GLY A 202 11.97 6.07 -18.15
CA GLY A 202 12.41 6.77 -16.96
C GLY A 202 12.23 8.28 -17.09
N LEU A 203 12.62 8.88 -18.22
CA LEU A 203 12.42 10.30 -18.50
C LEU A 203 10.94 10.67 -18.58
N ALA A 204 10.10 9.83 -19.17
CA ALA A 204 8.66 10.06 -19.22
C ALA A 204 8.05 10.11 -17.81
N PHE A 205 8.40 9.17 -16.92
CA PHE A 205 7.92 9.18 -15.54
C PHE A 205 8.38 10.42 -14.77
N LEU A 206 9.65 10.83 -14.91
CA LEU A 206 10.16 12.07 -14.30
C LEU A 206 9.44 13.30 -14.84
N SER A 207 9.17 13.35 -16.15
CA SER A 207 8.45 14.49 -16.75
C SER A 207 7.03 14.61 -16.21
N VAL A 208 6.30 13.52 -16.08
CA VAL A 208 4.93 13.53 -15.49
C VAL A 208 4.97 14.00 -14.04
N SER A 209 5.94 13.50 -13.25
CA SER A 209 6.12 13.94 -11.87
C SER A 209 6.45 15.43 -11.78
N ALA A 210 7.35 15.93 -12.61
CA ALA A 210 7.76 17.35 -12.64
C ALA A 210 6.61 18.26 -13.07
N ILE A 211 5.84 17.89 -14.10
CA ILE A 211 4.65 18.64 -14.54
C ILE A 211 3.64 18.73 -13.42
N TRP A 212 3.41 17.63 -12.70
CA TRP A 212 2.48 17.64 -11.58
C TRP A 212 2.90 18.57 -10.45
N GLN A 213 4.18 18.54 -10.06
CA GLN A 213 4.72 19.45 -9.05
C GLN A 213 4.61 20.92 -9.50
N LEU A 214 4.82 21.19 -10.80
CA LEU A 214 4.63 22.52 -11.36
C LEU A 214 3.16 22.98 -11.26
N ILE A 215 2.21 22.11 -11.61
CA ILE A 215 0.78 22.41 -11.49
C ILE A 215 0.41 22.73 -10.04
N GLN A 216 0.90 21.95 -9.09
CA GLN A 216 0.65 22.22 -7.66
C GLN A 216 1.24 23.55 -7.20
N ALA A 217 2.45 23.88 -7.63
CA ALA A 217 3.11 25.15 -7.32
C ALA A 217 2.37 26.37 -7.93
N MET A 218 1.64 26.17 -9.03
CA MET A 218 0.83 27.22 -9.67
C MET A 218 -0.58 27.32 -9.08
N ALA A 219 -1.09 26.28 -8.45
CA ALA A 219 -2.45 26.22 -7.89
C ALA A 219 -2.54 26.67 -6.43
N GLY A 220 -1.42 26.73 -5.70
CA GLY A 220 -1.29 27.20 -4.31
C GLY A 220 -0.71 28.57 -4.23
#